data_39ad25a8d63521178b196a9741b4253d
#
_entry.id   39ad25a8d63521178b196a9741b4253d
#
_cell.length_a   1.000
_cell.length_b   1.000
_cell.length_c   1.000
_cell.angle_alpha   90.00
_cell.angle_beta   90.00
_cell.angle_gamma   90.00
#
_symmetry.space_group_name_H-M   'P 1'
#
loop_
_entity.id
_entity.type
_entity.pdbx_description
1 polymer ?
#
loop_
_entity_poly.entity_id
_entity_poly.type
_entity_poly.pdbx_seq_one_letter_code
_entity_poly.pdbx_strand_id
1 'polypeptide(L)'
;MREIKKGDIVSRNSYKNDIMFEVKKILKLVDDRKIAILRGIDVRVEADAPIEDLKLVSKEERIRREKEFEEKIINRIAKIENIEHSRRKEIIYTGKILHLDGDKKYAEKSIMYYKKMGLNAIVKNIPENRQAKVVYRLLSIYNPDILVITGHDGMISNKQKYNDVLNYRNSIHFIKTVKEARIYDEKHGKKLVIFAGACQSYFEALMDAGADFASSPARILIDFLDPLVVAKNVAVTDKRKYITIDDFVDELRDGKRGVNGLGAQGKKNVIFL
;
A
#
# COMPACT_ATOMS: atom_id res chain seq x y z
N MET A 1 25.33 -19.76 17.27
CA MET A 1 24.49 -18.65 16.75
C MET A 1 23.56 -18.22 17.87
N ARG A 2 23.31 -16.89 18.04
CA ARG A 2 22.35 -16.45 19.05
C ARG A 2 20.91 -16.84 18.65
N GLU A 3 20.08 -17.09 19.63
CA GLU A 3 18.66 -17.39 19.40
C GLU A 3 17.93 -16.18 18.81
N ILE A 4 17.07 -16.43 17.81
CA ILE A 4 16.24 -15.41 17.18
C ILE A 4 15.12 -14.99 18.13
N LYS A 5 14.87 -13.68 18.25
CA LYS A 5 13.91 -13.06 19.17
C LYS A 5 12.98 -12.10 18.43
N LYS A 6 11.86 -11.77 19.07
CA LYS A 6 10.98 -10.68 18.62
C LYS A 6 11.78 -9.39 18.45
N GLY A 7 11.56 -8.69 17.34
CA GLY A 7 12.25 -7.46 16.95
C GLY A 7 13.53 -7.69 16.15
N ASP A 8 14.03 -8.92 16.05
CA ASP A 8 15.19 -9.21 15.22
C ASP A 8 14.87 -9.02 13.73
N ILE A 9 15.88 -8.56 12.99
CA ILE A 9 15.81 -8.46 11.55
C ILE A 9 16.41 -9.73 10.95
N VAL A 10 15.62 -10.40 10.14
CA VAL A 10 15.94 -11.71 9.56
C VAL A 10 15.64 -11.74 8.07
N SER A 11 16.22 -12.71 7.39
CA SER A 11 15.86 -13.11 6.02
C SER A 11 15.58 -14.61 5.98
N ARG A 12 14.97 -15.09 4.90
CA ARG A 12 14.62 -16.52 4.73
C ARG A 12 15.60 -17.22 3.80
N ASN A 13 16.22 -18.29 4.27
CA ASN A 13 17.15 -19.11 3.48
C ASN A 13 16.45 -19.76 2.26
N SER A 14 15.22 -20.27 2.44
CA SER A 14 14.41 -20.88 1.38
C SER A 14 14.10 -19.93 0.22
N TYR A 15 14.17 -18.61 0.45
CA TYR A 15 13.95 -17.55 -0.56
C TYR A 15 15.24 -16.78 -0.87
N LYS A 16 16.42 -17.44 -0.73
CA LYS A 16 17.74 -16.86 -1.05
C LYS A 16 18.03 -15.54 -0.34
N ASN A 17 17.41 -15.31 0.80
CA ASN A 17 17.54 -14.10 1.62
C ASN A 17 17.19 -12.80 0.86
N ASP A 18 16.21 -12.84 -0.04
CA ASP A 18 15.83 -11.72 -0.92
C ASP A 18 15.12 -10.58 -0.21
N ILE A 19 14.36 -10.87 0.87
CA ILE A 19 13.59 -9.90 1.64
C ILE A 19 14.07 -9.86 3.09
N MET A 20 14.16 -8.64 3.65
CA MET A 20 14.33 -8.44 5.08
C MET A 20 12.99 -8.39 5.79
N PHE A 21 12.91 -9.10 6.92
CA PHE A 21 11.74 -9.14 7.78
C PHE A 21 12.08 -8.75 9.21
N GLU A 22 11.15 -8.11 9.89
CA GLU A 22 11.14 -7.99 11.34
C GLU A 22 10.34 -9.14 11.96
N VAL A 23 10.88 -9.82 12.95
CA VAL A 23 10.19 -10.85 13.73
C VAL A 23 9.16 -10.19 14.65
N LYS A 24 7.87 -10.34 14.37
CA LYS A 24 6.79 -9.76 15.18
C LYS A 24 6.39 -10.64 16.36
N LYS A 25 6.44 -11.95 16.17
CA LYS A 25 6.06 -12.94 17.20
C LYS A 25 6.72 -14.27 16.89
N ILE A 26 7.03 -15.03 17.94
CA ILE A 26 7.41 -16.43 17.85
C ILE A 26 6.32 -17.26 18.50
N LEU A 27 5.86 -18.27 17.81
CA LEU A 27 4.86 -19.23 18.26
C LEU A 27 5.55 -20.58 18.43
N LYS A 28 5.24 -21.26 19.53
CA LYS A 28 5.61 -22.65 19.77
C LYS A 28 4.42 -23.53 19.43
N LEU A 29 4.59 -24.46 18.52
CA LEU A 29 3.57 -25.44 18.13
C LEU A 29 3.49 -26.58 19.13
N VAL A 30 2.46 -27.40 19.00
CA VAL A 30 2.20 -28.57 19.89
C VAL A 30 3.33 -29.62 19.79
N ASP A 31 3.99 -29.68 18.63
CA ASP A 31 5.13 -30.58 18.37
C ASP A 31 6.51 -29.96 18.67
N ASP A 32 6.53 -28.95 19.53
CA ASP A 32 7.73 -28.16 19.92
C ASP A 32 8.42 -27.35 18.83
N ARG A 33 7.99 -27.41 17.58
CA ARG A 33 8.50 -26.55 16.50
C ARG A 33 8.19 -25.08 16.81
N LYS A 34 9.11 -24.19 16.44
CA LYS A 34 8.94 -22.74 16.59
C LYS A 34 8.71 -22.11 15.22
N ILE A 35 7.66 -21.30 15.09
CA ILE A 35 7.34 -20.52 13.90
C ILE A 35 7.41 -19.03 14.25
N ALA A 36 8.11 -18.26 13.42
CA ALA A 36 8.12 -16.80 13.50
C ALA A 36 7.06 -16.18 12.57
N ILE A 37 6.31 -15.22 13.09
CA ILE A 37 5.49 -14.32 12.30
C ILE A 37 6.36 -13.14 11.90
N LEU A 38 6.43 -12.88 10.61
CA LEU A 38 7.37 -11.98 9.96
C LEU A 38 6.64 -10.84 9.27
N ARG A 39 7.16 -9.62 9.38
CA ARG A 39 6.66 -8.45 8.67
C ARG A 39 7.80 -7.88 7.81
N GLY A 40 7.55 -7.73 6.51
CA GLY A 40 8.51 -7.21 5.55
C GLY A 40 8.90 -5.76 5.85
N ILE A 41 10.20 -5.43 5.68
CA ILE A 41 10.76 -4.08 5.95
C ILE A 41 10.66 -3.20 4.70
N ASP A 42 10.97 -3.75 3.54
CA ASP A 42 11.01 -3.01 2.26
C ASP A 42 9.83 -3.37 1.35
N VAL A 43 9.00 -4.31 1.77
CA VAL A 43 7.78 -4.74 1.08
C VAL A 43 6.63 -4.94 2.09
N ARG A 44 5.40 -4.66 1.67
CA ARG A 44 4.20 -4.74 2.51
C ARG A 44 3.65 -6.16 2.61
N VAL A 45 4.51 -7.13 2.96
CA VAL A 45 4.15 -8.54 3.10
C VAL A 45 4.25 -9.02 4.55
N GLU A 46 3.25 -9.77 5.00
CA GLU A 46 3.35 -10.61 6.20
C GLU A 46 3.54 -12.06 5.80
N ALA A 47 4.41 -12.76 6.50
CA ALA A 47 4.72 -14.16 6.27
C ALA A 47 4.90 -14.90 7.61
N ASP A 48 4.94 -16.21 7.55
CA ASP A 48 5.43 -17.07 8.63
C ASP A 48 6.53 -17.99 8.10
N ALA A 49 7.43 -18.36 8.99
CA ALA A 49 8.51 -19.28 8.68
C ALA A 49 8.96 -20.06 9.91
N PRO A 50 9.41 -21.32 9.74
CA PRO A 50 10.15 -22.03 10.77
C PRO A 50 11.40 -21.23 11.17
N ILE A 51 11.75 -21.27 12.45
CA ILE A 51 12.95 -20.55 12.96
C ILE A 51 14.22 -21.03 12.23
N GLU A 52 14.27 -22.29 11.86
CA GLU A 52 15.40 -22.95 11.19
C GLU A 52 15.63 -22.38 9.77
N ASP A 53 14.58 -21.83 9.14
CA ASP A 53 14.67 -21.18 7.82
C ASP A 53 15.19 -19.73 7.89
N LEU A 54 15.37 -19.18 9.11
CA LEU A 54 15.70 -17.79 9.31
C LEU A 54 17.20 -17.58 9.52
N LYS A 55 17.70 -16.52 8.91
CA LYS A 55 19.07 -15.99 9.09
C LYS A 55 19.00 -14.57 9.61
N LEU A 56 19.76 -14.28 10.67
CA LEU A 56 19.92 -12.91 11.17
C LEU A 56 20.62 -12.04 10.12
N VAL A 57 20.05 -10.87 9.87
CA VAL A 57 20.66 -9.84 9.00
C VAL A 57 21.58 -8.96 9.82
N SER A 58 22.82 -8.75 9.37
CA SER A 58 23.77 -7.89 10.06
C SER A 58 23.36 -6.41 9.97
N LYS A 59 23.89 -5.59 10.89
CA LYS A 59 23.62 -4.16 10.89
C LYS A 59 24.11 -3.48 9.60
N GLU A 60 25.27 -3.89 9.13
CA GLU A 60 25.91 -3.37 7.90
C GLU A 60 25.07 -3.74 6.66
N GLU A 61 24.63 -5.00 6.56
CA GLU A 61 23.79 -5.45 5.47
C GLU A 61 22.44 -4.72 5.47
N ARG A 62 21.86 -4.51 6.65
CA ARG A 62 20.61 -3.76 6.78
C ARG A 62 20.76 -2.33 6.28
N ILE A 63 21.80 -1.60 6.73
CA ILE A 63 22.06 -0.21 6.31
C ILE A 63 22.25 -0.13 4.80
N ARG A 64 23.03 -1.05 4.22
CA ARG A 64 23.25 -1.11 2.77
C ARG A 64 21.96 -1.28 2.00
N ARG A 65 21.11 -2.24 2.38
CA ARG A 65 19.83 -2.51 1.71
C ARG A 65 18.82 -1.37 1.88
N GLU A 66 18.76 -0.74 3.06
CA GLU A 66 17.91 0.44 3.30
C GLU A 66 18.33 1.60 2.37
N LYS A 67 19.63 1.84 2.20
CA LYS A 67 20.15 2.87 1.29
C LYS A 67 19.82 2.56 -0.17
N GLU A 68 20.07 1.34 -0.63
CA GLU A 68 19.72 0.90 -1.99
C GLU A 68 18.21 1.06 -2.28
N PHE A 69 17.37 0.77 -1.30
CA PHE A 69 15.92 0.96 -1.40
C PHE A 69 15.55 2.44 -1.53
N GLU A 70 16.13 3.31 -0.71
CA GLU A 70 15.89 4.75 -0.77
C GLU A 70 16.35 5.36 -2.10
N GLU A 71 17.52 4.99 -2.60
CA GLU A 71 18.03 5.43 -3.90
C GLU A 71 17.09 5.01 -5.05
N LYS A 72 16.60 3.77 -5.06
CA LYS A 72 15.61 3.31 -6.05
C LYS A 72 14.35 4.16 -6.04
N ILE A 73 13.84 4.49 -4.86
CA ILE A 73 12.65 5.31 -4.69
C ILE A 73 12.89 6.74 -5.20
N ILE A 74 14.01 7.36 -4.81
CA ILE A 74 14.36 8.73 -5.26
C ILE A 74 14.45 8.78 -6.79
N ASN A 75 15.13 7.82 -7.40
CA ASN A 75 15.26 7.73 -8.86
C ASN A 75 13.91 7.56 -9.57
N ARG A 76 12.99 6.79 -8.95
CA ARG A 76 11.65 6.60 -9.49
C ARG A 76 10.81 7.87 -9.39
N ILE A 77 10.88 8.59 -8.27
CA ILE A 77 10.19 9.87 -8.10
C ILE A 77 10.70 10.90 -9.10
N ALA A 78 12.02 11.00 -9.29
CA ALA A 78 12.60 11.93 -10.26
C ALA A 78 12.09 11.68 -11.70
N LYS A 79 11.84 10.43 -12.08
CA LYS A 79 11.20 10.11 -13.36
C LYS A 79 9.76 10.59 -13.45
N ILE A 80 9.02 10.55 -12.33
CA ILE A 80 7.63 10.99 -12.23
C ILE A 80 7.53 12.53 -12.26
N GLU A 81 8.45 13.25 -11.62
CA GLU A 81 8.46 14.71 -11.50
C GLU A 81 8.76 15.43 -12.83
N ASN A 82 9.47 14.79 -13.76
CA ASN A 82 9.86 15.40 -15.04
C ASN A 82 8.69 15.64 -16.03
N ILE A 83 7.45 15.37 -15.64
CA ILE A 83 6.30 15.37 -16.55
C ILE A 83 5.53 16.69 -16.60
N GLU A 84 5.65 17.65 -15.67
CA GLU A 84 4.89 18.92 -15.77
C GLU A 84 5.55 20.15 -15.13
N HIS A 85 6.14 21.01 -15.95
CA HIS A 85 6.24 22.45 -15.67
C HIS A 85 5.56 23.23 -16.81
N SER A 86 4.25 23.38 -16.69
CA SER A 86 3.50 24.29 -17.55
C SER A 86 3.51 25.72 -16.97
N ARG A 87 4.01 26.67 -17.77
CA ARG A 87 4.07 28.10 -17.48
C ARG A 87 2.71 28.74 -17.78
N ARG A 88 1.73 28.72 -16.84
CA ARG A 88 0.55 29.57 -16.90
C ARG A 88 0.15 30.02 -15.50
N LYS A 89 -0.41 31.25 -15.39
CA LYS A 89 -1.01 31.79 -14.15
C LYS A 89 -2.35 31.09 -13.89
N GLU A 90 -2.30 29.83 -13.49
CA GLU A 90 -3.48 29.02 -13.17
C GLU A 90 -3.36 28.58 -11.71
N ILE A 91 -4.42 28.73 -10.95
CA ILE A 91 -4.48 28.13 -9.62
C ILE A 91 -4.94 26.68 -9.82
N ILE A 92 -4.04 25.75 -9.61
CA ILE A 92 -4.30 24.31 -9.75
C ILE A 92 -4.60 23.74 -8.39
N TYR A 93 -5.81 23.21 -8.21
CA TYR A 93 -6.19 22.41 -7.05
C TYR A 93 -6.11 20.94 -7.41
N THR A 94 -5.16 20.23 -6.85
CA THR A 94 -5.10 18.76 -6.95
C THR A 94 -6.12 18.12 -6.02
N GLY A 95 -6.56 16.90 -6.34
CA GLY A 95 -7.42 16.12 -5.48
C GLY A 95 -6.80 15.91 -4.08
N LYS A 96 -7.61 16.07 -3.03
CA LYS A 96 -7.18 15.88 -1.64
C LYS A 96 -7.13 14.39 -1.30
N ILE A 97 -6.01 13.92 -0.77
CA ILE A 97 -5.76 12.52 -0.44
C ILE A 97 -5.86 12.29 1.07
N LEU A 98 -6.59 11.27 1.48
CA LEU A 98 -6.48 10.65 2.81
C LEU A 98 -5.85 9.28 2.64
N HIS A 99 -4.71 9.03 3.28
CA HIS A 99 -4.03 7.74 3.23
C HIS A 99 -3.98 7.11 4.62
N LEU A 100 -4.57 5.93 4.77
CA LEU A 100 -4.51 5.09 5.97
C LEU A 100 -3.47 4.00 5.75
N ASP A 101 -2.42 3.96 6.54
CA ASP A 101 -1.39 2.93 6.47
C ASP A 101 -1.26 2.18 7.80
N GLY A 102 -1.26 0.86 7.75
CA GLY A 102 -1.11 -0.02 8.92
C GLY A 102 0.29 -0.03 9.52
N ASP A 103 1.28 0.54 8.84
CA ASP A 103 2.67 0.59 9.27
C ASP A 103 3.17 2.03 9.43
N LYS A 104 3.75 2.33 10.61
CA LYS A 104 4.25 3.66 10.94
C LYS A 104 5.35 4.13 10.00
N LYS A 105 6.30 3.25 9.69
CA LYS A 105 7.46 3.55 8.83
C LYS A 105 7.01 3.91 7.41
N TYR A 106 6.03 3.16 6.89
CA TYR A 106 5.45 3.44 5.58
C TYR A 106 4.57 4.70 5.58
N ALA A 107 3.83 4.96 6.65
CA ALA A 107 3.08 6.20 6.79
C ALA A 107 4.01 7.43 6.76
N GLU A 108 5.11 7.40 7.51
CA GLU A 108 6.14 8.47 7.52
C GLU A 108 6.77 8.66 6.13
N LYS A 109 7.13 7.58 5.45
CA LYS A 109 7.64 7.63 4.06
C LYS A 109 6.59 8.22 3.11
N SER A 110 5.33 7.82 3.22
CA SER A 110 4.24 8.33 2.37
C SER A 110 4.07 9.84 2.52
N ILE A 111 4.13 10.38 3.74
CA ILE A 111 4.09 11.84 3.98
C ILE A 111 5.20 12.54 3.20
N MET A 112 6.42 12.04 3.30
CA MET A 112 7.59 12.62 2.64
C MET A 112 7.42 12.62 1.11
N TYR A 113 6.94 11.51 0.54
CA TYR A 113 6.82 11.38 -0.91
C TYR A 113 5.64 12.14 -1.49
N TYR A 114 4.49 12.19 -0.83
CA TYR A 114 3.40 13.07 -1.25
C TYR A 114 3.82 14.54 -1.24
N LYS A 115 4.59 14.95 -0.21
CA LYS A 115 5.16 16.31 -0.15
C LYS A 115 6.12 16.59 -1.31
N LYS A 116 7.01 15.64 -1.65
CA LYS A 116 7.92 15.77 -2.80
C LYS A 116 7.16 15.87 -4.12
N MET A 117 6.06 15.16 -4.28
CA MET A 117 5.19 15.23 -5.45
C MET A 117 4.24 16.44 -5.45
N GLY A 118 4.33 17.36 -4.48
CA GLY A 118 3.49 18.54 -4.39
C GLY A 118 1.99 18.26 -4.14
N LEU A 119 1.65 17.11 -3.57
CA LEU A 119 0.26 16.66 -3.41
C LEU A 119 -0.32 17.06 -2.05
N ASN A 120 -1.61 17.39 -2.04
CA ASN A 120 -2.37 17.66 -0.82
C ASN A 120 -2.79 16.33 -0.17
N ALA A 121 -1.96 15.79 0.72
CA ALA A 121 -2.19 14.49 1.32
C ALA A 121 -2.13 14.53 2.85
N ILE A 122 -3.06 13.82 3.48
CA ILE A 122 -3.10 13.56 4.92
C ILE A 122 -2.89 12.07 5.11
N VAL A 123 -1.80 11.68 5.79
CA VAL A 123 -1.48 10.28 6.07
C VAL A 123 -1.70 10.00 7.55
N LYS A 124 -2.35 8.88 7.85
CA LYS A 124 -2.62 8.41 9.21
C LYS A 124 -2.10 6.98 9.38
N ASN A 125 -1.23 6.77 10.36
CA ASN A 125 -0.86 5.42 10.76
C ASN A 125 -1.96 4.82 11.62
N ILE A 126 -2.67 3.84 11.07
CA ILE A 126 -3.80 3.14 11.72
C ILE A 126 -3.68 1.66 11.41
N PRO A 127 -3.52 0.79 12.42
CA PRO A 127 -3.44 -0.65 12.21
C PRO A 127 -4.61 -1.18 11.37
N GLU A 128 -4.35 -2.14 10.51
CA GLU A 128 -5.29 -2.67 9.51
C GLU A 128 -6.65 -3.01 10.14
N ASN A 129 -6.64 -3.70 11.28
CA ASN A 129 -7.86 -4.11 12.00
C ASN A 129 -8.65 -2.98 12.67
N ARG A 130 -8.13 -1.75 12.64
CA ARG A 130 -8.79 -0.55 13.19
C ARG A 130 -9.27 0.42 12.12
N GLN A 131 -8.78 0.30 10.88
CA GLN A 131 -9.08 1.23 9.80
C GLN A 131 -10.60 1.35 9.55
N ALA A 132 -11.32 0.24 9.44
CA ALA A 132 -12.77 0.22 9.23
C ALA A 132 -13.55 0.96 10.33
N LYS A 133 -13.09 0.88 11.59
CA LYS A 133 -13.77 1.52 12.73
C LYS A 133 -13.68 3.05 12.72
N VAL A 134 -12.71 3.61 12.02
CA VAL A 134 -12.40 5.05 12.09
C VAL A 134 -12.56 5.76 10.74
N VAL A 135 -12.60 5.03 9.62
CA VAL A 135 -12.56 5.58 8.27
C VAL A 135 -13.73 6.55 8.03
N TYR A 136 -14.96 6.18 8.39
CA TYR A 136 -16.14 7.04 8.23
C TYR A 136 -15.94 8.42 8.90
N ARG A 137 -15.49 8.42 10.17
CA ARG A 137 -15.21 9.65 10.91
C ARG A 137 -14.09 10.46 10.27
N LEU A 138 -13.03 9.82 9.81
CA LEU A 138 -11.90 10.50 9.17
C LEU A 138 -12.31 11.11 7.82
N LEU A 139 -13.14 10.43 7.04
CA LEU A 139 -13.73 10.97 5.80
C LEU A 139 -14.57 12.22 6.10
N SER A 140 -15.38 12.20 7.16
CA SER A 140 -16.18 13.37 7.58
C SER A 140 -15.32 14.55 8.02
N ILE A 141 -14.21 14.31 8.73
CA ILE A 141 -13.31 15.36 9.21
C ILE A 141 -12.49 15.96 8.07
N TYR A 142 -11.88 15.11 7.24
CA TYR A 142 -10.92 15.55 6.25
C TYR A 142 -11.54 15.84 4.89
N ASN A 143 -12.71 15.32 4.61
CA ASN A 143 -13.43 15.50 3.33
C ASN A 143 -12.53 15.32 2.10
N PRO A 144 -11.87 14.16 1.94
CA PRO A 144 -10.96 13.91 0.84
C PRO A 144 -11.70 13.59 -0.47
N ASP A 145 -10.97 13.67 -1.59
CA ASP A 145 -11.41 13.23 -2.92
C ASP A 145 -10.94 11.80 -3.21
N ILE A 146 -9.84 11.40 -2.56
CA ILE A 146 -9.16 10.11 -2.76
C ILE A 146 -8.85 9.49 -1.40
N LEU A 147 -9.21 8.22 -1.23
CA LEU A 147 -8.86 7.41 -0.08
C LEU A 147 -7.87 6.31 -0.50
N VAL A 148 -6.74 6.24 0.19
CA VAL A 148 -5.76 5.16 0.05
C VAL A 148 -5.78 4.32 1.32
N ILE A 149 -5.99 3.01 1.18
CA ILE A 149 -6.09 2.04 2.27
C ILE A 149 -4.97 1.03 2.10
N THR A 150 -3.93 1.12 2.93
CA THR A 150 -2.77 0.23 2.85
C THR A 150 -2.34 -0.30 4.21
N GLY A 151 -1.38 -1.18 4.19
CA GLY A 151 -0.78 -1.83 5.33
C GLY A 151 0.06 -3.02 4.88
N HIS A 152 0.08 -4.08 5.66
CA HIS A 152 0.69 -5.36 5.28
C HIS A 152 -0.38 -6.40 5.00
N ASP A 153 -0.12 -7.27 4.04
CA ASP A 153 -0.94 -8.45 3.77
C ASP A 153 -0.06 -9.61 3.30
N GLY A 154 -0.64 -10.77 3.13
CA GLY A 154 0.04 -11.95 2.63
C GLY A 154 -0.84 -13.18 2.69
N MET A 155 -0.62 -14.12 1.82
CA MET A 155 -1.30 -15.41 1.84
C MET A 155 -0.76 -16.28 3.00
N ILE A 156 -1.67 -16.90 3.75
CA ILE A 156 -1.35 -17.74 4.92
C ILE A 156 -0.89 -19.14 4.49
N SER A 157 -1.35 -19.62 3.35
CA SER A 157 -1.13 -21.00 2.91
C SER A 157 -0.82 -21.08 1.43
N ASN A 158 0.10 -21.99 1.06
CA ASN A 158 0.34 -22.39 -0.31
C ASN A 158 -0.84 -23.15 -0.96
N LYS A 159 -1.96 -23.29 -0.27
CA LYS A 159 -3.17 -23.87 -0.85
C LYS A 159 -3.74 -22.89 -1.86
N GLN A 160 -3.89 -23.33 -3.08
CA GLN A 160 -4.34 -22.60 -4.28
C GLN A 160 -5.81 -22.08 -4.23
N LYS A 161 -6.35 -21.81 -3.05
CA LYS A 161 -7.69 -21.23 -2.88
C LYS A 161 -7.58 -19.72 -2.77
N TYR A 162 -7.36 -19.05 -3.89
CA TYR A 162 -7.29 -17.59 -3.99
C TYR A 162 -8.62 -16.88 -3.68
N ASN A 163 -9.73 -17.61 -3.68
CA ASN A 163 -11.09 -17.11 -3.53
C ASN A 163 -11.65 -17.22 -2.09
N ASP A 164 -10.82 -17.49 -1.10
CA ASP A 164 -11.22 -17.54 0.31
C ASP A 164 -10.44 -16.46 1.09
N VAL A 165 -11.17 -15.49 1.64
CA VAL A 165 -10.60 -14.38 2.42
C VAL A 165 -9.83 -14.87 3.66
N LEU A 166 -10.16 -16.02 4.20
CA LEU A 166 -9.48 -16.62 5.35
C LEU A 166 -8.05 -17.09 5.01
N ASN A 167 -7.71 -17.15 3.75
CA ASN A 167 -6.34 -17.44 3.30
C ASN A 167 -5.44 -16.18 3.22
N TYR A 168 -5.97 -15.02 3.59
CA TYR A 168 -5.25 -13.75 3.61
C TYR A 168 -5.17 -13.18 5.02
N ARG A 169 -4.04 -12.57 5.37
CA ARG A 169 -3.79 -12.09 6.74
C ARG A 169 -4.63 -10.87 7.09
N ASN A 170 -4.68 -9.90 6.17
CA ASN A 170 -5.30 -8.60 6.43
C ASN A 170 -6.33 -8.16 5.37
N SER A 171 -6.50 -8.88 4.26
CA SER A 171 -7.47 -8.52 3.22
C SER A 171 -8.88 -8.28 3.77
N ILE A 172 -9.34 -9.07 4.76
CA ILE A 172 -10.64 -8.88 5.40
C ILE A 172 -10.79 -7.48 6.02
N HIS A 173 -9.71 -6.91 6.55
CA HIS A 173 -9.71 -5.59 7.16
C HIS A 173 -9.80 -4.49 6.10
N PHE A 174 -9.09 -4.63 5.00
CA PHE A 174 -9.16 -3.71 3.88
C PHE A 174 -10.55 -3.73 3.23
N ILE A 175 -11.13 -4.93 3.00
CA ILE A 175 -12.49 -5.10 2.47
C ILE A 175 -13.51 -4.37 3.35
N LYS A 176 -13.45 -4.56 4.67
CA LYS A 176 -14.34 -3.85 5.61
C LYS A 176 -14.15 -2.34 5.54
N THR A 177 -12.91 -1.87 5.42
CA THR A 177 -12.62 -0.43 5.33
C THR A 177 -13.16 0.18 4.05
N VAL A 178 -13.06 -0.51 2.91
CA VAL A 178 -13.64 -0.08 1.64
C VAL A 178 -15.17 0.02 1.76
N LYS A 179 -15.83 -1.00 2.31
CA LYS A 179 -17.29 -0.99 2.50
C LYS A 179 -17.76 0.18 3.37
N GLU A 180 -17.10 0.43 4.50
CA GLU A 180 -17.41 1.59 5.36
C GLU A 180 -17.19 2.93 4.65
N ALA A 181 -16.16 3.03 3.81
CA ALA A 181 -15.90 4.21 3.00
C ALA A 181 -16.99 4.42 1.92
N ARG A 182 -17.50 3.36 1.31
CA ARG A 182 -18.63 3.44 0.35
C ARG A 182 -19.94 3.85 1.03
N ILE A 183 -20.22 3.37 2.24
CA ILE A 183 -21.39 3.86 3.02
C ILE A 183 -21.30 5.38 3.23
N TYR A 184 -20.11 5.90 3.54
CA TYR A 184 -19.89 7.34 3.63
C TYR A 184 -20.13 8.03 2.27
N ASP A 185 -19.57 7.49 1.20
CA ASP A 185 -19.63 8.06 -0.14
C ASP A 185 -21.06 8.14 -0.66
N GLU A 186 -21.85 7.08 -0.53
CA GLU A 186 -23.27 7.02 -0.88
C GLU A 186 -24.09 8.06 -0.13
N LYS A 187 -23.87 8.16 1.18
CA LYS A 187 -24.61 9.12 2.03
C LYS A 187 -24.29 10.58 1.70
N HIS A 188 -23.09 10.89 1.20
CA HIS A 188 -22.62 12.26 0.99
C HIS A 188 -22.48 12.62 -0.50
N GLY A 189 -22.67 11.69 -1.42
CA GLY A 189 -22.56 11.91 -2.86
C GLY A 189 -21.20 12.41 -3.34
N LYS A 190 -20.11 11.98 -2.65
CA LYS A 190 -18.76 12.53 -2.85
C LYS A 190 -18.05 12.02 -4.10
N LYS A 191 -18.43 10.87 -4.65
CA LYS A 191 -17.71 10.17 -5.71
C LYS A 191 -16.25 9.93 -5.32
N LEU A 192 -16.05 9.45 -4.10
CA LEU A 192 -14.74 9.16 -3.52
C LEU A 192 -14.00 8.11 -4.37
N VAL A 193 -12.76 8.38 -4.74
CA VAL A 193 -11.90 7.38 -5.40
C VAL A 193 -11.16 6.59 -4.33
N ILE A 194 -11.23 5.26 -4.40
CA ILE A 194 -10.64 4.36 -3.40
C ILE A 194 -9.59 3.45 -4.02
N PHE A 195 -8.36 3.53 -3.51
CA PHE A 195 -7.33 2.50 -3.68
C PHE A 195 -7.26 1.64 -2.41
N ALA A 196 -7.18 0.31 -2.56
CA ALA A 196 -7.07 -0.59 -1.42
C ALA A 196 -6.10 -1.76 -1.63
N GLY A 197 -5.46 -2.20 -0.53
CA GLY A 197 -4.68 -3.42 -0.45
C GLY A 197 -3.18 -3.22 -0.30
N ALA A 198 -2.47 -4.35 -0.24
CA ALA A 198 -1.03 -4.49 -0.02
C ALA A 198 -0.48 -5.67 -0.84
N CYS A 199 0.71 -6.18 -0.50
CA CYS A 199 1.27 -7.37 -1.15
C CYS A 199 0.34 -8.57 -1.02
N GLN A 200 0.12 -9.29 -2.11
CA GLN A 200 -0.67 -10.52 -2.16
C GLN A 200 -2.12 -10.37 -1.66
N SER A 201 -2.69 -9.17 -1.59
CA SER A 201 -4.07 -8.97 -1.15
C SER A 201 -5.09 -9.66 -2.06
N TYR A 202 -6.26 -9.93 -1.50
CA TYR A 202 -7.39 -10.52 -2.23
C TYR A 202 -8.04 -9.46 -3.15
N PHE A 203 -7.45 -9.28 -4.32
CA PHE A 203 -7.80 -8.25 -5.30
C PHE A 203 -9.29 -8.23 -5.63
N GLU A 204 -9.86 -9.39 -6.04
CA GLU A 204 -11.25 -9.49 -6.48
C GLU A 204 -12.22 -9.04 -5.39
N ALA A 205 -12.01 -9.48 -4.15
CA ALA A 205 -12.86 -9.10 -3.03
C ALA A 205 -12.73 -7.61 -2.66
N LEU A 206 -11.59 -6.98 -2.91
CA LEU A 206 -11.40 -5.52 -2.76
C LEU A 206 -12.19 -4.76 -3.83
N MET A 207 -12.15 -5.23 -5.07
CA MET A 207 -12.93 -4.65 -6.17
C MET A 207 -14.44 -4.83 -5.93
N ASP A 208 -14.88 -6.02 -5.53
CA ASP A 208 -16.28 -6.32 -5.19
C ASP A 208 -16.79 -5.50 -3.99
N ALA A 209 -15.90 -5.13 -3.07
CA ALA A 209 -16.22 -4.23 -1.97
C ALA A 209 -16.42 -2.78 -2.42
N GLY A 210 -16.02 -2.45 -3.65
CA GLY A 210 -16.19 -1.14 -4.26
C GLY A 210 -14.91 -0.31 -4.35
N ALA A 211 -13.71 -0.89 -4.28
CA ALA A 211 -12.49 -0.16 -4.62
C ALA A 211 -12.47 0.18 -6.12
N ASP A 212 -11.97 1.36 -6.49
CA ASP A 212 -11.75 1.74 -7.90
C ASP A 212 -10.46 1.15 -8.44
N PHE A 213 -9.47 1.04 -7.55
CA PHE A 213 -8.16 0.44 -7.79
C PHE A 213 -7.78 -0.45 -6.61
N ALA A 214 -7.13 -1.56 -6.89
CA ALA A 214 -6.64 -2.46 -5.85
C ALA A 214 -5.28 -3.05 -6.21
N SER A 215 -4.57 -3.50 -5.18
CA SER A 215 -3.26 -4.12 -5.33
C SER A 215 -3.36 -5.62 -5.57
N SER A 216 -2.32 -6.10 -6.23
CA SER A 216 -1.93 -7.51 -6.32
C SER A 216 -2.92 -8.45 -7.02
N PRO A 217 -3.45 -8.11 -8.21
CA PRO A 217 -4.28 -9.07 -8.97
C PRO A 217 -3.52 -10.37 -9.27
N ALA A 218 -2.21 -10.31 -9.48
CA ALA A 218 -1.38 -11.50 -9.68
C ALA A 218 -0.82 -12.12 -8.37
N ARG A 219 -1.28 -11.67 -7.20
CA ARG A 219 -0.82 -12.13 -5.86
C ARG A 219 0.70 -11.97 -5.66
N ILE A 220 1.28 -10.95 -6.25
CA ILE A 220 2.71 -10.63 -6.15
C ILE A 220 2.98 -9.58 -5.06
N LEU A 221 4.26 -9.37 -4.78
CA LEU A 221 4.70 -8.26 -3.94
C LEU A 221 4.58 -6.96 -4.75
N ILE A 222 3.94 -5.95 -4.21
CA ILE A 222 3.82 -4.63 -4.84
C ILE A 222 4.91 -3.69 -4.33
N ASP A 223 5.23 -2.68 -5.12
CA ASP A 223 6.12 -1.62 -4.69
C ASP A 223 5.42 -0.67 -3.72
N PHE A 224 6.22 -0.08 -2.82
CA PHE A 224 5.74 0.91 -1.86
C PHE A 224 5.10 2.13 -2.56
N LEU A 225 5.68 2.57 -3.68
CA LEU A 225 5.20 3.74 -4.41
C LEU A 225 3.93 3.48 -5.25
N ASP A 226 3.60 2.23 -5.58
CA ASP A 226 2.48 1.96 -6.48
C ASP A 226 1.15 2.57 -6.00
N PRO A 227 0.74 2.46 -4.71
CA PRO A 227 -0.45 3.15 -4.21
C PRO A 227 -0.37 4.68 -4.31
N LEU A 228 0.83 5.25 -4.12
CA LEU A 228 1.06 6.69 -4.19
C LEU A 228 1.00 7.19 -5.63
N VAL A 229 1.51 6.40 -6.58
CA VAL A 229 1.43 6.66 -8.02
C VAL A 229 -0.02 6.69 -8.50
N VAL A 230 -0.85 5.72 -8.07
CA VAL A 230 -2.29 5.73 -8.39
C VAL A 230 -2.94 6.99 -7.84
N ALA A 231 -2.74 7.29 -6.55
CA ALA A 231 -3.32 8.47 -5.93
C ALA A 231 -2.86 9.78 -6.59
N LYS A 232 -1.57 9.88 -6.96
CA LYS A 232 -1.00 11.03 -7.71
C LYS A 232 -1.71 11.19 -9.04
N ASN A 233 -1.81 10.15 -9.85
CA ASN A 233 -2.38 10.23 -11.17
C ASN A 233 -3.87 10.63 -11.13
N VAL A 234 -4.64 10.10 -10.20
CA VAL A 234 -6.04 10.53 -9.97
C VAL A 234 -6.09 11.99 -9.51
N ALA A 235 -5.22 12.41 -8.58
CA ALA A 235 -5.23 13.74 -7.99
C ALA A 235 -4.90 14.84 -9.01
N VAL A 236 -4.02 14.57 -9.98
CA VAL A 236 -3.57 15.56 -10.99
C VAL A 236 -4.32 15.46 -12.31
N THR A 237 -5.17 14.46 -12.52
CA THR A 237 -5.99 14.34 -13.73
C THR A 237 -7.22 15.26 -13.63
N ASP A 238 -7.50 15.99 -14.71
CA ASP A 238 -8.66 16.89 -14.80
C ASP A 238 -9.97 16.16 -14.45
N LYS A 239 -10.80 16.78 -13.63
CA LYS A 239 -12.08 16.22 -13.16
C LYS A 239 -13.08 15.86 -14.26
N ARG A 240 -12.86 16.32 -15.50
CA ARG A 240 -13.66 15.97 -16.68
C ARG A 240 -13.16 14.73 -17.40
N LYS A 241 -11.95 14.25 -17.06
CA LYS A 241 -11.34 13.08 -17.68
C LYS A 241 -11.50 11.85 -16.77
N TYR A 242 -11.72 10.71 -17.40
CA TYR A 242 -11.64 9.41 -16.76
C TYR A 242 -10.22 8.88 -16.91
N ILE A 243 -9.67 8.26 -15.87
CA ILE A 243 -8.32 7.72 -15.85
C ILE A 243 -8.36 6.24 -15.47
N THR A 244 -7.59 5.43 -16.16
CA THR A 244 -7.41 4.00 -15.95
C THR A 244 -5.95 3.68 -15.67
N ILE A 245 -5.64 2.43 -15.33
CA ILE A 245 -4.25 1.98 -15.16
C ILE A 245 -3.44 2.12 -16.45
N ASP A 246 -4.06 1.99 -17.63
CA ASP A 246 -3.37 2.12 -18.92
C ASP A 246 -2.74 3.50 -19.13
N ASP A 247 -3.32 4.53 -18.53
CA ASP A 247 -2.83 5.90 -18.69
C ASP A 247 -1.50 6.15 -17.95
N PHE A 248 -1.13 5.29 -16.99
CA PHE A 248 0.10 5.43 -16.18
C PHE A 248 0.76 4.08 -15.83
N VAL A 249 0.51 3.05 -16.62
CA VAL A 249 1.02 1.68 -16.37
C VAL A 249 2.55 1.62 -16.27
N ASP A 250 3.25 2.46 -17.03
CA ASP A 250 4.72 2.54 -17.05
C ASP A 250 5.30 3.19 -15.77
N GLU A 251 4.49 3.88 -14.99
CA GLU A 251 4.89 4.41 -13.70
C GLU A 251 4.83 3.34 -12.59
N LEU A 252 4.13 2.23 -12.79
CA LEU A 252 4.00 1.12 -11.85
C LEU A 252 5.14 0.11 -12.02
N ARG A 253 5.65 -0.46 -10.92
CA ARG A 253 6.75 -1.42 -10.97
C ARG A 253 6.44 -2.67 -11.79
N ASP A 254 5.27 -3.25 -11.58
CA ASP A 254 4.84 -4.51 -12.21
C ASP A 254 3.58 -4.30 -13.08
N GLY A 255 3.28 -3.04 -13.42
CA GLY A 255 2.12 -2.67 -14.24
C GLY A 255 0.82 -3.25 -13.70
N LYS A 256 -0.05 -3.71 -14.59
CA LYS A 256 -1.37 -4.29 -14.24
C LYS A 256 -1.29 -5.57 -13.40
N ARG A 257 -0.14 -6.22 -13.30
CA ARG A 257 0.06 -7.38 -12.43
C ARG A 257 0.19 -6.98 -10.96
N GLY A 258 0.77 -5.82 -10.70
CA GLY A 258 0.95 -5.25 -9.35
C GLY A 258 -0.29 -4.50 -8.87
N VAL A 259 -0.87 -3.69 -9.75
CA VAL A 259 -2.06 -2.87 -9.46
C VAL A 259 -3.00 -2.87 -10.65
N ASN A 260 -4.29 -3.00 -10.40
CA ASN A 260 -5.32 -2.89 -11.45
C ASN A 260 -6.61 -2.27 -10.88
N GLY A 261 -7.59 -1.99 -11.73
CA GLY A 261 -8.86 -1.40 -11.33
C GLY A 261 -9.76 -1.05 -12.50
N LEU A 262 -10.95 -0.58 -12.16
CA LEU A 262 -11.94 -0.12 -13.14
C LEU A 262 -11.61 1.26 -13.71
N GLY A 263 -10.77 2.03 -13.00
CA GLY A 263 -10.52 3.42 -13.29
C GLY A 263 -11.43 4.36 -12.48
N ALA A 264 -11.18 5.66 -12.60
CA ALA A 264 -11.93 6.68 -11.87
C ALA A 264 -11.93 8.02 -12.60
N GLN A 265 -12.81 8.91 -12.17
CA GLN A 265 -12.78 10.30 -12.61
C GLN A 265 -11.64 11.05 -11.93
N GLY A 266 -10.88 11.83 -12.68
CA GLY A 266 -9.82 12.69 -12.14
C GLY A 266 -10.35 13.67 -11.09
N LYS A 267 -9.44 14.23 -10.28
CA LYS A 267 -9.79 15.10 -9.14
C LYS A 267 -9.16 16.50 -9.23
N LYS A 268 -8.41 16.79 -10.30
CA LYS A 268 -7.85 18.13 -10.51
C LYS A 268 -8.93 19.12 -10.92
N ASN A 269 -8.95 20.27 -10.27
CA ASN A 269 -9.76 21.41 -10.65
C ASN A 269 -8.83 22.59 -11.02
N VAL A 270 -9.05 23.17 -12.18
CA VAL A 270 -8.32 24.36 -12.64
C VAL A 270 -9.29 25.54 -12.62
N ILE A 271 -8.93 26.60 -11.92
CA ILE A 271 -9.68 27.85 -11.93
C ILE A 271 -8.85 28.84 -12.76
N PHE A 272 -9.44 29.29 -13.85
CA PHE A 272 -8.92 30.41 -14.63
C PHE A 272 -9.32 31.71 -13.91
N LEU A 273 -8.32 32.52 -13.57
CA LEU A 273 -8.51 33.87 -12.99
C LEU A 273 -8.71 34.89 -14.11
#